data_9fa6632b28a894b1f97fe5bf6d180708
#
_entry.id   9fa6632b28a894b1f97fe5bf6d180708
#
_cell.length_a   1.000
_cell.length_b   1.000
_cell.length_c   1.000
_cell.angle_alpha   90.00
_cell.angle_beta   90.00
_cell.angle_gamma   90.00
#
_symmetry.space_group_name_H-M   'P 1'
#
loop_
_entity.id
_entity.type
_entity.pdbx_description
1 polymer ?
#
loop_
_entity_poly.entity_id
_entity_poly.type
_entity_poly.pdbx_seq_one_letter_code
_entity_poly.pdbx_strand_id
1 'polypeptide(L)'
;LVKGTSIYSPTVSASADGTYKMENSATYTITVTKTGYNDYKETFTFTGDPKNINTTKVISLKPLTYRNISFKVVDENTNKEIPNAAVKIEEKSGYSYSTLQPEDDGTYKLAGDKEYYYSVSDVKNYKNISRTSFAVTENDPNSITISMEVDIAEYKVTIQPIDGDKVITPTSIKVSSVEEDYWSGETEEEVTPGEDETYSIKKDTKCKYEIKAEGYKDATGSFTPSGIEENITLPVRMIKDAEVSEKDQETVDNLKSAFSKVFSYGKVRPKYASDKSVVDFVKTQLAGKYDISGVNIYLLSSDKLNVIGMDGTIHYRAKKMETGYGSNVYNVATVFEFELNGAVATVEGTTQVGWDCDYFNNQMQADTEKLTWDTIKGSNEDAAKVTTDLNLPQSMSSSVKTAWSAITWESSDPDVITFEDTGYGTLNYPKKGVIHPRPDDTEVTLTATFKAN
;
A
#
# COMPACT_ATOMS: atom_id res chain seq x y z
N LEU A 1 -27.56 -12.91 -34.38
CA LEU A 1 -28.15 -13.94 -33.56
C LEU A 1 -27.35 -15.24 -33.71
N VAL A 2 -27.07 -15.92 -32.61
CA VAL A 2 -26.44 -17.25 -32.65
C VAL A 2 -27.30 -18.27 -31.91
N LYS A 3 -27.29 -19.53 -32.36
CA LYS A 3 -27.98 -20.63 -31.68
C LYS A 3 -27.00 -21.27 -30.68
N GLY A 4 -27.15 -20.97 -29.39
CA GLY A 4 -26.29 -21.40 -28.29
C GLY A 4 -25.71 -20.26 -27.51
N THR A 5 -24.77 -20.59 -26.60
CA THR A 5 -24.13 -19.67 -25.67
C THR A 5 -22.62 -19.48 -25.91
N SER A 6 -22.03 -20.32 -26.77
CA SER A 6 -20.59 -20.32 -27.07
C SER A 6 -20.27 -19.39 -28.25
N ILE A 7 -19.06 -18.85 -28.28
CA ILE A 7 -18.50 -18.08 -29.40
C ILE A 7 -18.42 -18.92 -30.69
N TYR A 8 -18.41 -20.25 -30.57
CA TYR A 8 -18.41 -21.20 -31.70
C TYR A 8 -19.83 -21.61 -32.09
N SER A 9 -20.88 -21.04 -31.48
CA SER A 9 -22.26 -21.35 -31.79
C SER A 9 -22.61 -20.88 -33.22
N PRO A 10 -23.40 -21.65 -33.98
CA PRO A 10 -23.73 -21.30 -35.36
C PRO A 10 -24.56 -20.01 -35.42
N THR A 11 -24.18 -19.15 -36.36
CA THR A 11 -24.92 -17.90 -36.61
C THR A 11 -26.25 -18.22 -37.30
N VAL A 12 -27.32 -17.60 -36.85
CA VAL A 12 -28.63 -17.63 -37.47
C VAL A 12 -28.79 -16.37 -38.32
N SER A 13 -28.90 -16.52 -39.61
CA SER A 13 -29.10 -15.42 -40.56
C SER A 13 -30.57 -14.98 -40.61
N ALA A 14 -30.76 -13.67 -40.77
CA ALA A 14 -32.10 -13.14 -41.02
C ALA A 14 -32.60 -13.55 -42.41
N SER A 15 -33.89 -13.76 -42.54
CA SER A 15 -34.59 -13.85 -43.79
C SER A 15 -34.64 -12.49 -44.52
N ALA A 16 -35.04 -12.44 -45.77
CA ALA A 16 -35.09 -11.21 -46.55
C ALA A 16 -36.04 -10.12 -45.95
N ASP A 17 -36.99 -10.54 -45.15
CA ASP A 17 -37.93 -9.68 -44.42
C ASP A 17 -37.44 -9.25 -43.04
N GLY A 18 -36.19 -9.59 -42.68
CA GLY A 18 -35.60 -9.28 -41.39
C GLY A 18 -35.98 -10.22 -40.26
N THR A 19 -36.75 -11.28 -40.51
CA THR A 19 -37.13 -12.26 -39.48
C THR A 19 -36.08 -13.34 -39.30
N TYR A 20 -36.05 -13.96 -38.11
CA TYR A 20 -35.16 -15.08 -37.77
C TYR A 20 -35.99 -16.35 -37.56
N LYS A 21 -35.63 -17.43 -38.21
CA LYS A 21 -36.22 -18.75 -37.95
C LYS A 21 -35.59 -19.38 -36.72
N MET A 22 -36.38 -19.64 -35.70
CA MET A 22 -35.93 -20.24 -34.46
C MET A 22 -36.64 -21.56 -34.18
N GLU A 23 -35.89 -22.51 -33.61
CA GLU A 23 -36.41 -23.79 -33.17
C GLU A 23 -36.97 -23.67 -31.75
N ASN A 24 -38.10 -24.28 -31.50
CA ASN A 24 -38.71 -24.31 -30.18
C ASN A 24 -37.80 -25.06 -29.17
N SER A 25 -37.77 -24.56 -27.95
CA SER A 25 -36.91 -25.08 -26.85
C SER A 25 -35.40 -25.00 -27.09
N ALA A 26 -34.95 -24.31 -28.16
CA ALA A 26 -33.54 -24.05 -28.38
C ALA A 26 -33.10 -22.73 -27.71
N THR A 27 -31.86 -22.70 -27.23
CA THR A 27 -31.25 -21.51 -26.63
C THR A 27 -30.57 -20.66 -27.70
N TYR A 28 -30.77 -19.35 -27.62
CA TYR A 28 -30.20 -18.38 -28.53
C TYR A 28 -29.54 -17.26 -27.78
N THR A 29 -28.47 -16.69 -28.33
CA THR A 29 -27.87 -15.44 -27.87
C THR A 29 -28.07 -14.39 -28.96
N ILE A 30 -28.70 -13.28 -28.58
CA ILE A 30 -28.83 -12.09 -29.41
C ILE A 30 -27.81 -11.04 -28.95
N THR A 31 -27.12 -10.45 -29.91
CA THR A 31 -26.26 -9.28 -29.68
C THR A 31 -26.74 -8.19 -30.66
N VAL A 32 -26.97 -7.00 -30.13
CA VAL A 32 -27.32 -5.81 -30.91
C VAL A 32 -26.33 -4.71 -30.61
N THR A 33 -25.66 -4.21 -31.63
CA THR A 33 -24.69 -3.12 -31.55
C THR A 33 -25.17 -1.94 -32.37
N LYS A 34 -25.05 -0.74 -31.85
CA LYS A 34 -25.35 0.51 -32.54
C LYS A 34 -24.44 1.63 -32.01
N THR A 35 -23.83 2.38 -32.91
CA THR A 35 -22.99 3.53 -32.54
C THR A 35 -23.77 4.50 -31.64
N GLY A 36 -23.16 4.90 -30.52
CA GLY A 36 -23.76 5.78 -29.53
C GLY A 36 -24.69 5.10 -28.51
N TYR A 37 -24.75 3.78 -28.54
CA TYR A 37 -25.51 2.98 -27.57
C TYR A 37 -24.66 1.87 -26.99
N ASN A 38 -25.03 1.44 -25.78
CA ASN A 38 -24.44 0.26 -25.16
C ASN A 38 -24.80 -1.00 -25.96
N ASP A 39 -23.85 -1.91 -26.06
CA ASP A 39 -24.11 -3.20 -26.68
C ASP A 39 -25.12 -3.98 -25.85
N TYR A 40 -26.15 -4.46 -26.48
CA TYR A 40 -27.13 -5.33 -25.85
C TYR A 40 -26.79 -6.78 -26.14
N LYS A 41 -26.71 -7.59 -25.09
CA LYS A 41 -26.52 -9.04 -25.22
C LYS A 41 -27.45 -9.76 -24.26
N GLU A 42 -28.20 -10.71 -24.80
CA GLU A 42 -29.12 -11.55 -24.03
C GLU A 42 -29.07 -12.98 -24.54
N THR A 43 -29.11 -13.92 -23.61
CA THR A 43 -29.28 -15.34 -23.89
C THR A 43 -30.65 -15.76 -23.39
N PHE A 44 -31.44 -16.37 -24.25
CA PHE A 44 -32.80 -16.80 -23.94
C PHE A 44 -33.12 -18.14 -24.60
N THR A 45 -34.01 -18.90 -23.99
CA THR A 45 -34.56 -20.11 -24.61
C THR A 45 -35.85 -19.72 -25.36
N PHE A 46 -35.89 -19.99 -26.65
CA PHE A 46 -37.07 -19.69 -27.41
C PHE A 46 -38.19 -20.72 -27.13
N THR A 47 -39.33 -20.20 -26.67
CA THR A 47 -40.55 -20.99 -26.48
C THR A 47 -41.64 -20.38 -27.33
N GLY A 48 -41.86 -20.98 -28.51
CA GLY A 48 -42.89 -20.52 -29.44
C GLY A 48 -44.26 -21.11 -29.09
N ASP A 49 -45.31 -20.32 -29.27
CA ASP A 49 -46.68 -20.82 -29.28
C ASP A 49 -46.98 -21.50 -30.62
N PRO A 50 -47.36 -22.80 -30.64
CA PRO A 50 -47.69 -23.49 -31.87
C PRO A 50 -48.83 -22.84 -32.67
N LYS A 51 -49.66 -22.03 -32.02
CA LYS A 51 -50.77 -21.29 -32.63
C LYS A 51 -50.37 -19.90 -33.16
N ASN A 52 -49.23 -19.37 -32.70
CA ASN A 52 -48.71 -18.09 -33.14
C ASN A 52 -47.21 -18.24 -33.49
N ILE A 53 -46.96 -18.50 -34.76
CA ILE A 53 -45.63 -18.75 -35.32
C ILE A 53 -44.79 -17.49 -35.50
N ASN A 54 -45.40 -16.30 -35.37
CA ASN A 54 -44.70 -15.01 -35.45
C ASN A 54 -44.70 -14.32 -34.10
N THR A 55 -43.52 -14.01 -33.60
CA THR A 55 -43.36 -13.23 -32.38
C THR A 55 -42.40 -12.08 -32.62
N THR A 56 -42.62 -10.97 -31.94
CA THR A 56 -41.74 -9.81 -31.99
C THR A 56 -41.10 -9.60 -30.63
N LYS A 57 -39.77 -9.49 -30.59
CA LYS A 57 -39.03 -9.09 -29.42
C LYS A 57 -38.54 -7.65 -29.60
N VAL A 58 -39.02 -6.75 -28.76
CA VAL A 58 -38.57 -5.36 -28.74
C VAL A 58 -37.31 -5.28 -27.87
N ILE A 59 -36.26 -4.67 -28.39
CA ILE A 59 -35.01 -4.45 -27.69
C ILE A 59 -34.78 -2.94 -27.57
N SER A 60 -34.75 -2.47 -26.33
CA SER A 60 -34.43 -1.08 -26.04
C SER A 60 -32.94 -0.93 -25.76
N LEU A 61 -32.27 -0.12 -26.57
CA LEU A 61 -30.85 0.19 -26.36
C LEU A 61 -30.69 1.41 -25.46
N LYS A 62 -29.79 1.32 -24.50
CA LYS A 62 -29.42 2.42 -23.62
C LYS A 62 -28.36 3.29 -24.31
N PRO A 63 -28.56 4.62 -24.46
CA PRO A 63 -27.53 5.50 -25.00
C PRO A 63 -26.26 5.46 -24.16
N LEU A 64 -25.09 5.58 -24.82
CA LEU A 64 -23.83 5.80 -24.13
C LEU A 64 -23.83 7.18 -23.47
N THR A 65 -23.49 7.22 -22.19
CA THR A 65 -23.20 8.46 -21.46
C THR A 65 -21.69 8.66 -21.44
N TYR A 66 -21.25 9.87 -21.78
CA TYR A 66 -19.83 10.21 -21.78
C TYR A 66 -19.49 11.14 -20.63
N ARG A 67 -18.30 10.98 -20.10
CA ARG A 67 -17.73 11.86 -19.07
C ARG A 67 -16.30 12.24 -19.44
N ASN A 68 -15.91 13.44 -19.09
CA ASN A 68 -14.54 13.89 -19.21
C ASN A 68 -13.80 13.55 -17.91
N ILE A 69 -12.79 12.68 -18.02
CA ILE A 69 -11.99 12.19 -16.90
C ILE A 69 -10.56 12.70 -17.04
N SER A 70 -10.05 13.34 -16.02
CA SER A 70 -8.64 13.69 -15.90
C SER A 70 -7.87 12.60 -15.18
N PHE A 71 -6.57 12.47 -15.49
CA PHE A 71 -5.68 11.56 -14.80
C PHE A 71 -4.56 12.35 -14.15
N LYS A 72 -4.32 12.07 -12.87
CA LYS A 72 -3.26 12.65 -12.09
C LYS A 72 -2.28 11.56 -11.66
N VAL A 73 -1.02 11.69 -12.04
CA VAL A 73 0.04 10.75 -11.62
C VAL A 73 0.76 11.34 -10.42
N VAL A 74 0.88 10.56 -9.35
CA VAL A 74 1.49 10.99 -8.10
C VAL A 74 2.52 9.96 -7.61
N ASP A 75 3.49 10.45 -6.87
CA ASP A 75 4.41 9.62 -6.09
C ASP A 75 3.65 8.92 -4.96
N GLU A 76 3.80 7.60 -4.86
CA GLU A 76 3.06 6.77 -3.88
C GLU A 76 3.37 7.15 -2.43
N ASN A 77 4.60 7.61 -2.14
CA ASN A 77 5.05 7.90 -0.78
C ASN A 77 4.68 9.30 -0.33
N THR A 78 4.84 10.29 -1.23
CA THR A 78 4.67 11.70 -0.89
C THR A 78 3.32 12.26 -1.31
N ASN A 79 2.58 11.54 -2.16
CA ASN A 79 1.34 11.99 -2.81
C ASN A 79 1.50 13.29 -3.64
N LYS A 80 2.76 13.65 -3.96
CA LYS A 80 3.06 14.79 -4.83
C LYS A 80 2.89 14.39 -6.28
N GLU A 81 2.40 15.33 -7.07
CA GLU A 81 2.25 15.13 -8.51
C GLU A 81 3.60 14.96 -9.19
N ILE A 82 3.68 13.97 -10.09
CA ILE A 82 4.86 13.71 -10.92
C ILE A 82 4.69 14.49 -12.22
N PRO A 83 5.47 15.54 -12.43
CA PRO A 83 5.31 16.37 -13.62
C PRO A 83 5.66 15.59 -14.90
N ASN A 84 4.91 15.86 -15.96
CA ASN A 84 5.11 15.28 -17.29
C ASN A 84 4.97 13.74 -17.37
N ALA A 85 4.40 13.09 -16.38
CA ALA A 85 4.07 11.67 -16.47
C ALA A 85 2.93 11.46 -17.48
N ALA A 86 3.23 10.85 -18.61
CA ALA A 86 2.24 10.60 -19.65
C ALA A 86 1.42 9.35 -19.32
N VAL A 87 0.10 9.51 -19.28
CA VAL A 87 -0.84 8.40 -19.11
C VAL A 87 -1.34 7.96 -20.46
N LYS A 88 -1.15 6.69 -20.81
CA LYS A 88 -1.73 6.07 -22.00
C LYS A 88 -3.05 5.43 -21.62
N ILE A 89 -4.13 5.81 -22.29
CA ILE A 89 -5.48 5.23 -22.12
C ILE A 89 -5.83 4.38 -23.34
N GLU A 90 -6.35 3.20 -23.08
CA GLU A 90 -6.81 2.27 -24.12
C GLU A 90 -8.25 1.80 -23.83
N GLU A 91 -9.09 1.81 -24.85
CA GLU A 91 -10.43 1.20 -24.81
C GLU A 91 -10.34 -0.25 -25.29
N LYS A 92 -10.96 -1.18 -24.56
CA LYS A 92 -11.07 -2.58 -24.97
C LYS A 92 -12.32 -2.82 -25.78
N SER A 93 -12.16 -3.43 -26.95
CA SER A 93 -13.26 -3.89 -27.81
C SER A 93 -13.00 -5.34 -28.21
N GLY A 94 -13.68 -6.28 -27.55
CA GLY A 94 -13.44 -7.71 -27.73
C GLY A 94 -12.01 -8.11 -27.34
N TYR A 95 -11.21 -8.55 -28.32
CA TYR A 95 -9.79 -8.90 -28.12
C TYR A 95 -8.83 -7.78 -28.55
N SER A 96 -9.34 -6.64 -29.00
CA SER A 96 -8.56 -5.51 -29.49
C SER A 96 -8.54 -4.37 -28.49
N TYR A 97 -7.49 -3.53 -28.57
CA TYR A 97 -7.31 -2.35 -27.75
C TYR A 97 -7.04 -1.15 -28.66
N SER A 98 -7.72 -0.04 -28.41
CA SER A 98 -7.56 1.20 -29.17
C SER A 98 -7.05 2.29 -28.22
N THR A 99 -5.91 2.91 -28.54
CA THR A 99 -5.38 4.04 -27.76
C THR A 99 -6.27 5.25 -27.99
N LEU A 100 -6.72 5.87 -26.91
CA LEU A 100 -7.47 7.10 -26.93
C LEU A 100 -6.53 8.30 -26.87
N GLN A 101 -6.95 9.40 -27.48
CA GLN A 101 -6.24 10.68 -27.38
C GLN A 101 -6.98 11.59 -26.38
N PRO A 102 -6.27 12.40 -25.60
CA PRO A 102 -6.92 13.39 -24.75
C PRO A 102 -7.58 14.48 -25.59
N GLU A 103 -8.60 15.11 -25.02
CA GLU A 103 -9.20 16.34 -25.52
C GLU A 103 -8.23 17.52 -25.34
N ASP A 104 -8.55 18.69 -25.90
CA ASP A 104 -7.70 19.90 -25.83
C ASP A 104 -7.41 20.38 -24.39
N ASP A 105 -8.27 20.02 -23.44
CA ASP A 105 -8.12 20.34 -22.02
C ASP A 105 -7.35 19.28 -21.21
N GLY A 106 -6.82 18.26 -21.89
CA GLY A 106 -6.09 17.14 -21.28
C GLY A 106 -6.96 16.08 -20.67
N THR A 107 -8.28 16.19 -20.73
CA THR A 107 -9.20 15.14 -20.25
C THR A 107 -9.43 14.08 -21.33
N TYR A 108 -9.93 12.91 -20.90
CA TYR A 108 -10.33 11.84 -21.79
C TYR A 108 -11.86 11.70 -21.75
N LYS A 109 -12.49 11.71 -22.92
CA LYS A 109 -13.92 11.51 -23.06
C LYS A 109 -14.23 10.02 -23.05
N LEU A 110 -14.66 9.50 -21.90
CA LEU A 110 -14.90 8.08 -21.67
C LEU A 110 -16.40 7.80 -21.54
N ALA A 111 -16.83 6.69 -22.16
CA ALA A 111 -18.22 6.23 -22.07
C ALA A 111 -18.40 5.35 -20.82
N GLY A 112 -19.52 5.50 -20.13
CA GLY A 112 -19.94 4.55 -19.11
C GLY A 112 -20.18 3.14 -19.67
N ASP A 113 -20.09 2.13 -18.80
CA ASP A 113 -20.31 0.72 -19.12
C ASP A 113 -19.29 0.10 -20.13
N LYS A 114 -18.13 0.78 -20.33
CA LYS A 114 -17.01 0.23 -21.11
C LYS A 114 -15.80 -0.06 -20.22
N GLU A 115 -14.96 -0.98 -20.67
CA GLU A 115 -13.72 -1.37 -20.01
C GLU A 115 -12.55 -0.62 -20.63
N TYR A 116 -11.83 0.10 -19.81
CA TYR A 116 -10.63 0.87 -20.18
C TYR A 116 -9.41 0.35 -19.45
N TYR A 117 -8.26 0.70 -20.00
CA TYR A 117 -6.96 0.40 -19.41
C TYR A 117 -6.10 1.66 -19.40
N TYR A 118 -5.36 1.86 -18.34
CA TYR A 118 -4.30 2.83 -18.32
C TYR A 118 -2.94 2.15 -18.15
N SER A 119 -1.90 2.80 -18.63
CA SER A 119 -0.49 2.48 -18.37
C SER A 119 0.31 3.77 -18.29
N VAL A 120 1.40 3.73 -17.51
CA VAL A 120 2.37 4.83 -17.38
C VAL A 120 3.76 4.24 -17.52
N SER A 121 4.58 4.77 -18.43
CA SER A 121 5.93 4.30 -18.68
C SER A 121 6.90 5.45 -18.84
N ASP A 122 8.20 5.13 -18.79
CA ASP A 122 9.31 6.02 -19.07
C ASP A 122 9.39 7.25 -18.15
N VAL A 123 8.89 7.12 -16.92
CA VAL A 123 9.04 8.13 -15.88
C VAL A 123 10.32 7.83 -15.11
N LYS A 124 11.28 8.78 -15.16
CA LYS A 124 12.58 8.61 -14.48
C LYS A 124 12.39 8.30 -13.00
N ASN A 125 13.09 7.31 -12.49
CA ASN A 125 13.09 6.88 -11.08
C ASN A 125 11.76 6.31 -10.57
N TYR A 126 10.87 5.86 -11.48
CA TYR A 126 9.62 5.22 -11.10
C TYR A 126 9.41 3.90 -11.86
N LYS A 127 8.77 2.94 -11.20
CA LYS A 127 8.35 1.70 -11.84
C LYS A 127 7.26 1.97 -12.87
N ASN A 128 7.40 1.37 -14.04
CA ASN A 128 6.36 1.39 -15.04
C ASN A 128 5.08 0.75 -14.52
N ILE A 129 3.95 1.39 -14.77
CA ILE A 129 2.64 0.79 -14.52
C ILE A 129 2.19 0.07 -15.79
N SER A 130 2.11 -1.26 -15.68
CA SER A 130 1.57 -2.10 -16.73
C SER A 130 0.09 -1.81 -16.94
N ARG A 131 -0.45 -2.28 -18.08
CA ARG A 131 -1.86 -2.16 -18.42
C ARG A 131 -2.76 -2.57 -17.27
N THR A 132 -3.46 -1.60 -16.68
CA THR A 132 -4.34 -1.75 -15.52
C THR A 132 -5.76 -1.38 -15.92
N SER A 133 -6.72 -2.27 -15.65
CA SER A 133 -8.13 -2.06 -16.03
C SER A 133 -8.84 -1.12 -15.09
N PHE A 134 -9.75 -0.32 -15.64
CA PHE A 134 -10.70 0.50 -14.89
C PHE A 134 -12.00 0.64 -15.68
N ALA A 135 -13.07 0.97 -14.99
CA ALA A 135 -14.36 1.30 -15.60
C ALA A 135 -14.78 2.69 -15.12
N VAL A 136 -15.66 3.33 -15.86
CA VAL A 136 -16.24 4.63 -15.54
C VAL A 136 -17.72 4.46 -15.25
N THR A 137 -18.17 4.87 -14.06
CA THR A 137 -19.57 4.86 -13.67
C THR A 137 -20.13 6.29 -13.54
N GLU A 138 -21.44 6.43 -13.46
CA GLU A 138 -22.09 7.76 -13.33
C GLU A 138 -21.67 8.52 -12.06
N ASN A 139 -21.27 7.79 -11.00
CA ASN A 139 -20.94 8.36 -9.69
C ASN A 139 -19.43 8.49 -9.44
N ASP A 140 -18.57 8.09 -10.38
CA ASP A 140 -17.14 8.21 -10.19
C ASP A 140 -16.67 9.67 -10.21
N PRO A 141 -15.59 10.02 -9.52
CA PRO A 141 -15.00 11.35 -9.61
C PRO A 141 -14.53 11.64 -11.05
N ASN A 142 -14.51 12.91 -11.46
CA ASN A 142 -14.00 13.32 -12.76
C ASN A 142 -12.47 13.29 -12.87
N SER A 143 -11.80 12.76 -11.84
CA SER A 143 -10.34 12.64 -11.78
C SER A 143 -9.95 11.29 -11.19
N ILE A 144 -9.02 10.60 -11.84
CA ILE A 144 -8.42 9.35 -11.38
C ILE A 144 -6.97 9.63 -11.00
N THR A 145 -6.62 9.28 -9.75
CA THR A 145 -5.24 9.40 -9.28
C THR A 145 -4.52 8.06 -9.47
N ILE A 146 -3.37 8.10 -10.12
CA ILE A 146 -2.50 6.96 -10.38
C ILE A 146 -1.24 7.14 -9.54
N SER A 147 -0.98 6.22 -8.61
CA SER A 147 0.20 6.24 -7.75
C SER A 147 1.32 5.40 -8.36
N MET A 148 2.51 5.99 -8.47
CA MET A 148 3.73 5.33 -8.95
C MET A 148 4.69 5.05 -7.80
N GLU A 149 5.26 3.85 -7.80
CA GLU A 149 6.30 3.44 -6.87
C GLU A 149 7.66 3.92 -7.37
N VAL A 150 8.48 4.48 -6.45
CA VAL A 150 9.86 4.90 -6.76
C VAL A 150 10.73 3.68 -7.06
N ASP A 151 11.56 3.78 -8.10
CA ASP A 151 12.52 2.76 -8.51
C ASP A 151 13.81 3.40 -9.01
N ILE A 152 14.66 3.79 -8.08
CA ILE A 152 15.96 4.38 -8.35
C ILE A 152 16.98 3.23 -8.53
N ALA A 153 17.57 3.13 -9.69
CA ALA A 153 18.55 2.07 -9.99
C ALA A 153 19.94 2.36 -9.40
N GLU A 154 20.30 3.63 -9.27
CA GLU A 154 21.60 4.08 -8.77
C GLU A 154 21.45 5.36 -7.96
N TYR A 155 22.09 5.40 -6.81
CA TYR A 155 22.09 6.52 -5.88
C TYR A 155 23.42 7.26 -5.91
N LYS A 156 23.37 8.57 -5.72
CA LYS A 156 24.52 9.42 -5.46
C LYS A 156 24.61 9.68 -3.96
N VAL A 157 25.63 9.13 -3.34
CA VAL A 157 25.80 9.18 -1.88
C VAL A 157 26.94 10.13 -1.52
N THR A 158 26.64 11.16 -0.73
CA THR A 158 27.64 12.01 -0.09
C THR A 158 27.82 11.57 1.34
N ILE A 159 29.04 11.21 1.73
CA ILE A 159 29.36 10.91 3.14
C ILE A 159 29.76 12.20 3.83
N GLN A 160 29.05 12.54 4.92
CA GLN A 160 29.28 13.78 5.66
C GLN A 160 29.71 13.47 7.11
N PRO A 161 31.02 13.53 7.41
CA PRO A 161 31.49 13.40 8.78
C PRO A 161 31.01 14.58 9.63
N ILE A 162 30.47 14.30 10.83
CA ILE A 162 29.92 15.31 11.73
C ILE A 162 30.36 15.09 13.20
N ASP A 163 30.47 16.18 13.97
CA ASP A 163 30.58 16.19 15.42
C ASP A 163 29.49 17.12 15.97
N GLY A 164 28.39 16.53 16.43
CA GLY A 164 27.14 17.25 16.66
C GLY A 164 26.63 17.88 15.37
N ASP A 165 26.39 19.19 15.37
CA ASP A 165 25.95 19.94 14.20
C ASP A 165 27.12 20.42 13.29
N LYS A 166 28.36 20.16 13.69
CA LYS A 166 29.55 20.64 12.98
C LYS A 166 30.01 19.59 11.96
N VAL A 167 30.12 19.99 10.68
CA VAL A 167 30.77 19.19 9.65
C VAL A 167 32.29 19.15 9.89
N ILE A 168 32.84 17.94 9.85
CA ILE A 168 34.28 17.67 10.03
C ILE A 168 34.91 17.43 8.68
N THR A 169 36.07 18.06 8.44
CA THR A 169 36.85 17.78 7.23
C THR A 169 37.63 16.48 7.43
N PRO A 170 37.36 15.43 6.67
CA PRO A 170 38.09 14.16 6.78
C PRO A 170 39.49 14.26 6.17
N THR A 171 40.42 13.46 6.67
CA THR A 171 41.71 13.24 6.03
C THR A 171 41.62 12.15 4.96
N SER A 172 40.69 11.21 5.12
CA SER A 172 40.34 10.21 4.12
C SER A 172 38.93 9.67 4.35
N ILE A 173 38.26 9.38 3.25
CA ILE A 173 37.03 8.57 3.22
C ILE A 173 37.28 7.41 2.24
N LYS A 174 37.04 6.19 2.71
CA LYS A 174 36.98 5.00 1.85
C LYS A 174 35.61 4.42 1.88
N VAL A 175 35.08 4.03 0.71
CA VAL A 175 33.83 3.31 0.55
C VAL A 175 34.12 2.07 -0.25
N SER A 176 33.62 0.93 0.20
CA SER A 176 33.73 -0.34 -0.53
C SER A 176 32.34 -0.97 -0.68
N SER A 177 32.01 -1.44 -1.87
CA SER A 177 30.85 -2.32 -2.08
C SER A 177 31.17 -3.72 -1.56
N VAL A 178 30.17 -4.39 -1.01
CA VAL A 178 30.28 -5.72 -0.44
C VAL A 178 29.40 -6.67 -1.22
N GLU A 179 30.00 -7.70 -1.81
CA GLU A 179 29.30 -8.83 -2.40
C GLU A 179 29.45 -10.06 -1.50
N GLU A 180 28.31 -10.68 -1.16
CA GLU A 180 28.29 -11.91 -0.38
C GLU A 180 28.10 -13.10 -1.34
N ASP A 181 29.10 -13.94 -1.45
CA ASP A 181 29.02 -15.21 -2.18
C ASP A 181 29.01 -16.39 -1.18
N TYR A 182 28.09 -17.31 -1.39
CA TYR A 182 27.88 -18.45 -0.49
C TYR A 182 29.11 -19.33 -0.32
N TRP A 183 30.00 -19.34 -1.33
CA TRP A 183 31.19 -20.23 -1.36
C TRP A 183 32.50 -19.50 -1.04
N SER A 184 32.63 -18.22 -1.43
CA SER A 184 33.86 -17.44 -1.29
C SER A 184 33.85 -16.46 -0.11
N GLY A 185 32.68 -16.28 0.54
CA GLY A 185 32.50 -15.30 1.62
C GLY A 185 32.30 -13.89 1.09
N GLU A 186 32.55 -12.88 1.94
CA GLU A 186 32.45 -11.48 1.56
C GLU A 186 33.65 -11.04 0.72
N THR A 187 33.38 -10.38 -0.42
CA THR A 187 34.39 -9.68 -1.23
C THR A 187 34.09 -8.19 -1.19
N GLU A 188 35.15 -7.37 -1.08
CA GLU A 188 35.04 -5.92 -1.04
C GLU A 188 35.72 -5.32 -2.26
N GLU A 189 35.01 -4.41 -2.94
CA GLU A 189 35.54 -3.62 -4.04
C GLU A 189 35.46 -2.14 -3.70
N GLU A 190 36.59 -1.39 -3.82
CA GLU A 190 36.62 0.04 -3.52
C GLU A 190 35.81 0.84 -4.54
N VAL A 191 34.92 1.68 -4.06
CA VAL A 191 34.10 2.59 -4.87
C VAL A 191 34.81 3.94 -4.93
N THR A 192 35.21 4.37 -6.13
CA THR A 192 35.86 5.67 -6.34
C THR A 192 34.80 6.77 -6.39
N PRO A 193 34.96 7.88 -5.64
CA PRO A 193 34.05 9.02 -5.74
C PRO A 193 34.19 9.74 -7.08
N GLY A 194 33.12 10.39 -7.53
CA GLY A 194 33.12 11.30 -8.66
C GLY A 194 33.85 12.64 -8.38
N GLU A 195 33.93 13.51 -9.38
CA GLU A 195 34.53 14.84 -9.23
C GLU A 195 33.78 15.74 -8.22
N ASP A 196 32.51 15.42 -7.94
CA ASP A 196 31.63 16.08 -6.98
C ASP A 196 31.71 15.47 -5.56
N GLU A 197 32.69 14.60 -5.32
CA GLU A 197 32.88 13.84 -4.06
C GLU A 197 31.69 12.92 -3.69
N THR A 198 30.81 12.62 -4.65
CA THR A 198 29.72 11.67 -4.46
C THR A 198 30.11 10.26 -4.93
N TYR A 199 29.54 9.26 -4.30
CA TYR A 199 29.71 7.84 -4.65
C TYR A 199 28.47 7.36 -5.41
N SER A 200 28.67 6.89 -6.65
CA SER A 200 27.61 6.24 -7.45
C SER A 200 27.45 4.78 -7.02
N ILE A 201 26.35 4.46 -6.39
CA ILE A 201 26.12 3.14 -5.80
C ILE A 201 24.78 2.59 -6.32
N LYS A 202 24.81 1.36 -6.87
CA LYS A 202 23.61 0.68 -7.34
C LYS A 202 22.66 0.39 -6.19
N LYS A 203 21.39 0.36 -6.49
CA LYS A 203 20.32 -0.05 -5.57
C LYS A 203 20.65 -1.40 -4.94
N ASP A 204 20.29 -1.55 -3.67
CA ASP A 204 20.45 -2.78 -2.88
C ASP A 204 21.90 -3.26 -2.69
N THR A 205 22.91 -2.45 -3.06
CA THR A 205 24.33 -2.76 -2.82
C THR A 205 24.69 -2.38 -1.40
N LYS A 206 25.11 -3.36 -0.59
CA LYS A 206 25.68 -3.11 0.75
C LYS A 206 27.08 -2.48 0.59
N CYS A 207 27.31 -1.38 1.29
CA CYS A 207 28.60 -0.69 1.32
C CYS A 207 29.14 -0.61 2.73
N LYS A 208 30.47 -0.64 2.84
CA LYS A 208 31.22 -0.31 4.06
C LYS A 208 31.94 1.01 3.86
N TYR A 209 32.11 1.75 4.94
CA TYR A 209 32.93 2.98 4.95
C TYR A 209 33.95 2.97 6.06
N GLU A 210 35.08 3.64 5.81
CA GLU A 210 36.10 3.99 6.79
C GLU A 210 36.43 5.48 6.62
N ILE A 211 36.35 6.27 7.72
CA ILE A 211 36.59 7.70 7.71
C ILE A 211 37.67 8.02 8.74
N LYS A 212 38.65 8.81 8.35
CA LYS A 212 39.70 9.33 9.23
C LYS A 212 39.66 10.85 9.24
N ALA A 213 39.84 11.44 10.42
CA ALA A 213 39.95 12.88 10.61
C ALA A 213 40.92 13.20 11.77
N GLU A 214 41.65 14.30 11.68
CA GLU A 214 42.60 14.71 12.72
C GLU A 214 41.89 15.04 14.02
N GLY A 215 42.33 14.43 15.11
CA GLY A 215 41.74 14.59 16.46
C GLY A 215 40.49 13.76 16.71
N TYR A 216 40.19 12.84 15.84
CA TYR A 216 39.04 11.92 15.96
C TYR A 216 39.48 10.48 15.82
N LYS A 217 38.72 9.57 16.45
CA LYS A 217 38.85 8.13 16.24
C LYS A 217 38.35 7.78 14.84
N ASP A 218 38.94 6.76 14.21
CA ASP A 218 38.50 6.24 12.93
C ASP A 218 37.03 5.79 13.05
N ALA A 219 36.19 6.27 12.15
CA ALA A 219 34.78 5.86 12.08
C ALA A 219 34.59 4.83 10.97
N THR A 220 33.98 3.70 11.32
CA THR A 220 33.66 2.63 10.39
C THR A 220 32.19 2.26 10.50
N GLY A 221 31.60 1.82 9.41
CA GLY A 221 30.20 1.37 9.40
C GLY A 221 29.79 0.82 8.05
N SER A 222 28.50 0.52 7.93
CA SER A 222 27.93 0.03 6.68
C SER A 222 26.58 0.68 6.41
N PHE A 223 26.20 0.75 5.13
CA PHE A 223 24.90 1.23 4.67
C PHE A 223 24.52 0.55 3.38
N THR A 224 23.22 0.55 3.08
CA THR A 224 22.70 0.16 1.77
C THR A 224 21.85 1.33 1.27
N PRO A 225 22.21 1.98 0.14
CA PRO A 225 21.48 3.11 -0.35
C PRO A 225 20.07 2.69 -0.77
N SER A 226 19.10 3.41 -0.26
CA SER A 226 17.70 3.21 -0.60
C SER A 226 16.95 4.51 -0.31
N GLY A 227 15.82 4.75 -0.95
CA GLY A 227 15.04 5.96 -0.73
C GLY A 227 14.25 6.38 -1.95
N ILE A 228 13.56 7.50 -1.79
CA ILE A 228 12.75 8.13 -2.84
C ILE A 228 13.51 9.24 -3.60
N GLU A 229 14.72 9.58 -3.16
CA GLU A 229 15.58 10.59 -3.76
C GLU A 229 16.87 9.94 -4.26
N GLU A 230 17.32 10.35 -5.43
CA GLU A 230 18.55 9.85 -6.06
C GLU A 230 19.80 10.28 -5.29
N ASN A 231 19.77 11.50 -4.69
CA ASN A 231 20.87 12.04 -3.90
C ASN A 231 20.67 11.78 -2.42
N ILE A 232 21.61 11.10 -1.79
CA ILE A 232 21.60 10.77 -0.37
C ILE A 232 22.78 11.45 0.32
N THR A 233 22.54 12.22 1.38
CA THR A 233 23.59 12.64 2.31
C THR A 233 23.56 11.67 3.50
N LEU A 234 24.70 11.01 3.75
CA LEU A 234 24.90 10.08 4.84
C LEU A 234 25.72 10.78 5.94
N PRO A 235 25.08 11.29 7.02
CA PRO A 235 25.80 11.86 8.13
C PRO A 235 26.50 10.74 8.91
N VAL A 236 27.79 10.88 9.14
CA VAL A 236 28.58 9.93 9.94
C VAL A 236 29.21 10.68 11.12
N ARG A 237 28.82 10.25 12.31
CA ARG A 237 29.33 10.86 13.54
C ARG A 237 30.80 10.49 13.78
N MET A 238 31.63 11.51 14.02
CA MET A 238 33.02 11.37 14.44
C MET A 238 33.14 11.51 15.95
N ILE A 239 33.91 10.66 16.58
CA ILE A 239 34.17 10.68 18.03
C ILE A 239 35.57 11.23 18.27
N LYS A 240 35.68 12.27 19.10
CA LYS A 240 36.98 12.84 19.45
C LYS A 240 37.90 11.78 20.06
N ASP A 241 39.18 11.82 19.67
CA ASP A 241 40.21 10.97 20.25
C ASP A 241 40.62 11.58 21.60
N ALA A 242 39.98 11.11 22.68
CA ALA A 242 40.20 11.55 24.04
C ALA A 242 40.47 10.32 24.93
N GLU A 243 41.19 10.53 26.05
CA GLU A 243 41.34 9.50 27.07
C GLU A 243 39.98 9.13 27.65
N VAL A 244 39.68 7.84 27.66
CA VAL A 244 38.40 7.29 28.16
C VAL A 244 38.61 6.75 29.55
N SER A 245 37.77 7.12 30.52
CA SER A 245 37.80 6.56 31.86
C SER A 245 37.30 5.11 31.86
N GLU A 246 37.91 4.23 32.67
CA GLU A 246 37.44 2.85 32.86
C GLU A 246 35.96 2.79 33.25
N LYS A 247 35.52 3.72 34.09
CA LYS A 247 34.11 3.82 34.54
C LYS A 247 33.16 4.13 33.40
N ASP A 248 33.52 5.05 32.49
CA ASP A 248 32.67 5.39 31.37
C ASP A 248 32.59 4.22 30.37
N GLN A 249 33.73 3.53 30.15
CA GLN A 249 33.75 2.32 29.32
C GLN A 249 32.88 1.19 29.93
N GLU A 250 33.01 0.94 31.23
CA GLU A 250 32.16 -0.04 31.92
C GLU A 250 30.66 0.32 31.80
N THR A 251 30.33 1.61 31.89
CA THR A 251 28.95 2.08 31.76
C THR A 251 28.37 1.73 30.40
N VAL A 252 29.05 2.02 29.27
CA VAL A 252 28.55 1.73 27.92
C VAL A 252 28.51 0.23 27.63
N ASP A 253 29.49 -0.55 28.16
CA ASP A 253 29.51 -2.01 28.05
C ASP A 253 28.37 -2.68 28.81
N ASN A 254 28.02 -2.13 29.99
CA ASN A 254 26.83 -2.55 30.73
C ASN A 254 25.53 -2.26 29.96
N LEU A 255 25.43 -1.12 29.28
CA LEU A 255 24.28 -0.79 28.44
C LEU A 255 24.17 -1.66 27.19
N LYS A 256 25.31 -2.01 26.56
CA LYS A 256 25.34 -3.04 25.50
C LYS A 256 24.75 -4.36 25.99
N SER A 257 25.14 -4.80 27.18
CA SER A 257 24.60 -6.02 27.80
C SER A 257 23.11 -5.88 28.15
N ALA A 258 22.68 -4.69 28.60
CA ALA A 258 21.32 -4.37 28.92
C ALA A 258 20.41 -4.36 27.69
N PHE A 259 20.90 -3.91 26.54
CA PHE A 259 20.17 -3.91 25.28
C PHE A 259 19.59 -5.30 24.96
N SER A 260 20.42 -6.36 25.04
CA SER A 260 19.97 -7.73 24.78
C SER A 260 18.91 -8.23 25.77
N LYS A 261 18.88 -7.69 26.99
CA LYS A 261 17.87 -8.00 28.01
C LYS A 261 16.56 -7.24 27.79
N VAL A 262 16.62 -6.00 27.28
CA VAL A 262 15.45 -5.17 26.97
C VAL A 262 14.82 -5.60 25.64
N PHE A 263 15.66 -5.85 24.65
CA PHE A 263 15.25 -6.22 23.30
C PHE A 263 15.56 -7.69 23.05
N SER A 264 14.63 -8.57 23.40
CA SER A 264 14.79 -10.01 23.24
C SER A 264 15.21 -10.37 21.81
N TYR A 265 16.29 -11.11 21.68
CA TYR A 265 16.91 -11.48 20.40
C TYR A 265 17.34 -10.27 19.54
N GLY A 266 17.68 -9.14 20.16
CA GLY A 266 18.07 -7.92 19.46
C GLY A 266 16.94 -7.26 18.66
N LYS A 267 15.66 -7.59 18.92
CA LYS A 267 14.50 -7.09 18.16
C LYS A 267 13.95 -5.80 18.75
N VAL A 268 14.25 -4.68 18.11
CA VAL A 268 13.70 -3.35 18.41
C VAL A 268 12.36 -3.20 17.68
N ARG A 269 11.29 -2.87 18.39
CA ARG A 269 9.93 -2.87 17.83
C ARG A 269 9.17 -1.58 18.14
N PRO A 270 9.43 -0.48 17.41
CA PRO A 270 8.61 0.72 17.48
C PRO A 270 7.24 0.43 16.86
N LYS A 271 6.21 0.32 17.73
CA LYS A 271 4.88 -0.18 17.33
C LYS A 271 3.91 0.93 16.95
N TYR A 272 4.10 2.14 17.47
CA TYR A 272 3.12 3.21 17.38
C TYR A 272 3.51 4.23 16.31
N ALA A 273 2.51 4.86 15.71
CA ALA A 273 2.73 5.97 14.78
C ALA A 273 3.47 7.17 15.41
N SER A 274 3.37 7.31 16.74
CA SER A 274 4.11 8.29 17.53
C SER A 274 5.61 8.00 17.63
N ASP A 275 6.04 6.74 17.43
CA ASP A 275 7.46 6.37 17.44
C ASP A 275 8.08 6.87 16.11
N LYS A 276 8.55 8.10 16.09
CA LYS A 276 9.14 8.74 14.91
C LYS A 276 10.64 8.45 14.75
N SER A 277 11.33 8.10 15.84
CA SER A 277 12.75 7.79 15.86
C SER A 277 13.01 6.46 16.57
N VAL A 278 13.79 5.60 15.93
CA VAL A 278 14.22 4.32 16.53
C VAL A 278 15.22 4.57 17.66
N VAL A 279 16.04 5.61 17.55
CA VAL A 279 17.01 6.00 18.58
C VAL A 279 16.28 6.45 19.85
N ASP A 280 15.28 7.34 19.72
CA ASP A 280 14.48 7.79 20.86
C ASP A 280 13.69 6.64 21.50
N PHE A 281 13.19 5.72 20.67
CA PHE A 281 12.52 4.52 21.16
C PHE A 281 13.46 3.65 22.00
N VAL A 282 14.68 3.37 21.52
CA VAL A 282 15.70 2.61 22.25
C VAL A 282 16.06 3.32 23.54
N LYS A 283 16.30 4.63 23.48
CA LYS A 283 16.60 5.47 24.64
C LYS A 283 15.52 5.38 25.71
N THR A 284 14.26 5.53 25.32
CA THR A 284 13.11 5.46 26.23
C THR A 284 12.98 4.08 26.89
N GLN A 285 13.14 3.00 26.12
CA GLN A 285 13.03 1.63 26.65
C GLN A 285 14.17 1.28 27.62
N LEU A 286 15.39 1.78 27.39
CA LEU A 286 16.53 1.59 28.28
C LEU A 286 16.40 2.45 29.56
N ALA A 287 16.02 3.72 29.40
CA ALA A 287 15.85 4.65 30.56
C ALA A 287 14.77 4.16 31.53
N GLY A 288 13.79 3.40 31.08
CA GLY A 288 12.78 2.81 31.95
C GLY A 288 13.32 1.72 32.89
N LYS A 289 14.53 1.23 32.68
CA LYS A 289 15.12 0.12 33.45
C LYS A 289 16.56 0.34 33.93
N TYR A 290 17.29 1.24 33.32
CA TYR A 290 18.71 1.49 33.55
C TYR A 290 18.98 2.98 33.62
N ASP A 291 20.00 3.37 34.42
CA ASP A 291 20.50 4.73 34.38
C ASP A 291 21.31 4.95 33.10
N ILE A 292 20.81 5.86 32.25
CA ILE A 292 21.44 6.26 30.99
C ILE A 292 21.85 7.75 31.03
N SER A 293 22.01 8.32 32.23
CA SER A 293 22.36 9.73 32.40
C SER A 293 23.69 10.06 31.71
N GLY A 294 23.67 11.05 30.85
CA GLY A 294 24.83 11.46 30.06
C GLY A 294 25.18 10.57 28.86
N VAL A 295 24.53 9.40 28.71
CA VAL A 295 24.78 8.51 27.57
C VAL A 295 24.03 8.99 26.36
N ASN A 296 24.75 9.12 25.24
CA ASN A 296 24.23 9.34 23.95
C ASN A 296 24.01 7.99 23.24
N ILE A 297 22.94 7.88 22.43
CA ILE A 297 22.64 6.70 21.62
C ILE A 297 22.54 7.15 20.17
N TYR A 298 23.25 6.45 19.30
CA TYR A 298 23.29 6.76 17.88
C TYR A 298 23.00 5.51 17.06
N LEU A 299 22.53 5.70 15.83
CA LEU A 299 22.41 4.66 14.82
C LEU A 299 23.64 4.74 13.92
N LEU A 300 24.48 3.69 13.90
CA LEU A 300 25.66 3.62 13.06
C LEU A 300 25.39 3.01 11.70
N SER A 301 24.34 2.19 11.59
CA SER A 301 24.05 1.51 10.34
C SER A 301 22.56 1.15 10.25
N SER A 302 22.05 1.26 9.03
CA SER A 302 20.72 0.82 8.60
C SER A 302 20.85 0.22 7.20
N ASP A 303 20.37 -1.00 7.01
CA ASP A 303 20.38 -1.67 5.70
C ASP A 303 19.23 -1.22 4.78
N LYS A 304 18.32 -0.37 5.31
CA LYS A 304 17.17 0.19 4.55
C LYS A 304 16.94 1.65 4.90
N LEU A 305 17.72 2.54 4.28
CA LEU A 305 17.66 4.00 4.56
C LEU A 305 16.31 4.63 4.23
N ASN A 306 15.56 4.06 3.30
CA ASN A 306 14.19 4.48 3.01
C ASN A 306 13.18 4.14 4.11
N VAL A 307 13.51 3.22 5.00
CA VAL A 307 12.68 2.85 6.14
C VAL A 307 13.16 3.54 7.41
N ILE A 308 14.48 3.48 7.68
CA ILE A 308 15.11 4.12 8.83
C ILE A 308 16.35 4.87 8.35
N GLY A 309 16.32 6.20 8.45
CA GLY A 309 17.47 7.07 8.15
C GLY A 309 18.58 6.91 9.16
N MET A 310 19.81 7.35 8.81
CA MET A 310 20.98 7.28 9.72
C MET A 310 20.84 8.15 10.96
N ASP A 311 19.94 9.14 10.95
CA ASP A 311 19.54 9.91 12.12
C ASP A 311 18.58 9.16 13.06
N GLY A 312 18.21 7.93 12.68
CA GLY A 312 17.24 7.09 13.38
C GLY A 312 15.78 7.40 13.06
N THR A 313 15.49 8.37 12.19
CA THR A 313 14.11 8.72 11.79
C THR A 313 13.46 7.60 11.00
N ILE A 314 12.23 7.25 11.36
CA ILE A 314 11.43 6.28 10.62
C ILE A 314 10.69 7.04 9.51
N HIS A 315 11.13 6.85 8.26
CA HIS A 315 10.59 7.54 7.07
C HIS A 315 9.41 6.80 6.46
N TYR A 316 9.44 5.48 6.46
CA TYR A 316 8.46 4.66 5.79
C TYR A 316 7.96 3.52 6.66
N ARG A 317 6.64 3.38 6.69
CA ARG A 317 5.94 2.24 7.28
C ARG A 317 5.14 1.55 6.18
N ALA A 318 5.00 0.23 6.27
CA ALA A 318 4.31 -0.54 5.24
C ALA A 318 2.86 -0.05 5.06
N LYS A 319 2.48 0.23 3.81
CA LYS A 319 1.11 0.53 3.38
C LYS A 319 0.38 -0.69 2.83
N LYS A 320 1.13 -1.73 2.46
CA LYS A 320 0.62 -3.01 1.95
C LYS A 320 1.24 -4.15 2.73
N MET A 321 0.48 -5.25 2.90
CA MET A 321 1.10 -6.55 3.17
C MET A 321 1.85 -6.97 1.90
N GLU A 322 3.17 -6.99 1.93
CA GLU A 322 3.92 -7.74 0.94
C GLU A 322 3.51 -9.21 1.09
N THR A 323 3.08 -9.80 -0.02
CA THR A 323 2.49 -11.14 -0.07
C THR A 323 3.46 -12.18 0.48
N GLY A 324 3.16 -12.69 1.66
CA GLY A 324 3.89 -13.79 2.29
C GLY A 324 3.31 -14.09 3.67
N TYR A 325 3.11 -15.34 3.96
CA TYR A 325 2.75 -15.81 5.29
C TYR A 325 3.84 -15.38 6.30
N GLY A 326 3.62 -14.33 7.05
CA GLY A 326 4.47 -13.96 8.17
C GLY A 326 4.80 -12.50 8.24
N SER A 327 4.85 -11.76 9.07
CA SER A 327 5.21 -10.42 9.57
C SER A 327 4.90 -9.25 8.61
N ASN A 328 3.89 -8.52 8.96
CA ASN A 328 3.53 -7.21 8.43
C ASN A 328 4.52 -6.10 8.89
N VAL A 329 5.80 -6.39 8.90
CA VAL A 329 6.84 -5.49 9.41
C VAL A 329 8.04 -5.51 8.49
N TYR A 330 8.66 -4.35 8.28
CA TYR A 330 9.99 -4.29 7.70
C TYR A 330 11.01 -4.69 8.75
N ASN A 331 11.83 -5.69 8.44
CA ASN A 331 13.01 -6.01 9.21
C ASN A 331 14.17 -5.19 8.64
N VAL A 332 14.72 -4.32 9.45
CA VAL A 332 15.87 -3.48 9.13
C VAL A 332 17.02 -3.89 10.02
N ALA A 333 18.14 -4.32 9.43
CA ALA A 333 19.35 -4.57 10.20
C ALA A 333 19.91 -3.21 10.66
N THR A 334 20.16 -3.09 11.95
CA THR A 334 20.56 -1.82 12.59
C THR A 334 21.73 -2.08 13.54
N VAL A 335 22.65 -1.11 13.59
CA VAL A 335 23.73 -1.09 14.58
C VAL A 335 23.58 0.17 15.40
N PHE A 336 23.47 0.01 16.73
CA PHE A 336 23.40 1.10 17.67
C PHE A 336 24.74 1.30 18.39
N GLU A 337 25.09 2.53 18.67
CA GLU A 337 26.25 2.91 19.48
C GLU A 337 25.77 3.61 20.75
N PHE A 338 26.31 3.20 21.87
CA PHE A 338 26.23 3.91 23.16
C PHE A 338 27.53 4.67 23.36
N GLU A 339 27.45 5.95 23.69
CA GLU A 339 28.60 6.82 23.89
C GLU A 339 28.48 7.59 25.19
N LEU A 340 29.58 7.64 25.98
CA LEU A 340 29.73 8.43 27.19
C LEU A 340 31.15 8.96 27.27
N ASN A 341 31.34 10.29 27.19
CA ASN A 341 32.63 10.96 27.32
C ASN A 341 33.77 10.33 26.46
N GLY A 342 33.41 9.89 25.23
CA GLY A 342 34.34 9.24 24.30
C GLY A 342 34.49 7.73 24.50
N ALA A 343 33.92 7.12 25.54
CA ALA A 343 33.73 5.68 25.66
C ALA A 343 32.64 5.24 24.72
N VAL A 344 32.81 4.12 24.03
CA VAL A 344 31.81 3.62 23.05
C VAL A 344 31.61 2.12 23.16
N ALA A 345 30.39 1.70 22.97
CA ALA A 345 30.05 0.29 22.79
C ALA A 345 28.98 0.15 21.68
N THR A 346 29.13 -0.81 20.80
CA THR A 346 28.19 -1.05 19.70
C THR A 346 27.40 -2.33 19.91
N VAL A 347 26.16 -2.34 19.41
CA VAL A 347 25.30 -3.52 19.45
C VAL A 347 24.51 -3.64 18.15
N GLU A 348 24.50 -4.84 17.60
CA GLU A 348 23.67 -5.18 16.45
C GLU A 348 22.26 -5.51 16.88
N GLY A 349 21.29 -5.13 16.05
CA GLY A 349 19.88 -5.41 16.26
C GLY A 349 19.12 -5.54 14.96
N THR A 350 17.89 -5.99 15.07
CA THR A 350 16.92 -5.94 13.97
C THR A 350 15.78 -5.03 14.39
N THR A 351 15.65 -3.89 13.74
CA THR A 351 14.50 -3.03 13.98
C THR A 351 13.33 -3.48 13.11
N GLN A 352 12.20 -3.77 13.77
CA GLN A 352 10.98 -4.20 13.13
C GLN A 352 10.01 -3.00 13.05
N VAL A 353 9.94 -2.35 11.88
CA VAL A 353 9.03 -1.23 11.64
C VAL A 353 7.69 -1.75 11.19
N GLY A 354 6.66 -1.48 11.99
CA GLY A 354 5.29 -1.89 11.71
C GLY A 354 4.62 -1.06 10.61
N TRP A 355 3.31 -1.21 10.49
CA TRP A 355 2.50 -0.56 9.46
C TRP A 355 2.39 0.96 9.65
N ASP A 356 2.07 1.66 8.56
CA ASP A 356 1.62 3.04 8.61
C ASP A 356 0.20 3.10 9.18
N CYS A 357 0.12 3.38 10.49
CA CYS A 357 -1.16 3.48 11.17
C CYS A 357 -2.05 4.61 10.63
N ASP A 358 -1.46 5.71 10.17
CA ASP A 358 -2.24 6.83 9.62
C ASP A 358 -2.86 6.44 8.28
N TYR A 359 -2.11 5.72 7.44
CA TYR A 359 -2.64 5.17 6.20
C TYR A 359 -3.81 4.22 6.45
N PHE A 360 -3.67 3.31 7.42
CA PHE A 360 -4.75 2.36 7.77
C PHE A 360 -5.94 3.05 8.40
N ASN A 361 -5.72 4.06 9.24
CA ASN A 361 -6.81 4.86 9.80
C ASN A 361 -7.60 5.59 8.71
N ASN A 362 -6.92 6.17 7.73
CA ASN A 362 -7.57 6.81 6.59
C ASN A 362 -8.35 5.79 5.73
N GLN A 363 -7.81 4.58 5.53
CA GLN A 363 -8.53 3.52 4.82
C GLN A 363 -9.74 3.02 5.61
N MET A 364 -9.64 2.89 6.94
CA MET A 364 -10.78 2.56 7.79
C MET A 364 -11.85 3.65 7.73
N GLN A 365 -11.46 4.92 7.70
CA GLN A 365 -12.41 6.03 7.53
C GLN A 365 -13.17 5.89 6.19
N ALA A 366 -12.48 5.60 5.09
CA ALA A 366 -13.12 5.35 3.81
C ALA A 366 -14.02 4.10 3.81
N ASP A 367 -13.70 3.09 4.64
CA ASP A 367 -14.55 1.91 4.81
C ASP A 367 -15.82 2.22 5.63
N THR A 368 -15.78 3.15 6.60
CA THR A 368 -16.97 3.58 7.32
C THR A 368 -18.03 4.19 6.39
N GLU A 369 -17.59 4.93 5.35
CA GLU A 369 -18.47 5.54 4.37
C GLU A 369 -19.20 4.53 3.48
N LYS A 370 -18.66 3.30 3.35
CA LYS A 370 -19.30 2.19 2.62
C LYS A 370 -20.37 1.49 3.43
N LEU A 371 -20.40 1.68 4.75
CA LEU A 371 -21.42 1.11 5.62
C LEU A 371 -22.67 1.97 5.55
N THR A 372 -23.60 1.59 4.70
CA THR A 372 -24.85 2.31 4.45
C THR A 372 -26.05 1.49 4.90
N TRP A 373 -27.25 2.11 4.95
CA TRP A 373 -28.49 1.38 5.21
C TRP A 373 -28.66 0.18 4.28
N ASP A 374 -28.34 0.32 3.00
CA ASP A 374 -28.46 -0.75 2.00
C ASP A 374 -27.57 -1.96 2.31
N THR A 375 -26.46 -1.78 3.01
CA THR A 375 -25.58 -2.90 3.41
C THR A 375 -26.09 -3.66 4.61
N ILE A 376 -26.94 -3.07 5.45
CA ILE A 376 -27.41 -3.67 6.71
C ILE A 376 -28.90 -3.98 6.74
N LYS A 377 -29.69 -3.43 5.85
CA LYS A 377 -31.17 -3.44 5.90
C LYS A 377 -31.80 -4.84 5.88
N GLY A 378 -31.10 -5.87 5.46
CA GLY A 378 -31.70 -7.20 5.23
C GLY A 378 -32.85 -7.11 4.22
N SER A 379 -34.06 -7.51 4.62
CA SER A 379 -35.29 -7.42 3.82
C SER A 379 -36.11 -6.17 4.09
N ASN A 380 -35.63 -5.25 4.93
CA ASN A 380 -36.34 -4.00 5.21
C ASN A 380 -36.11 -2.97 4.10
N GLU A 381 -37.13 -2.17 3.79
CA GLU A 381 -37.05 -1.12 2.76
C GLU A 381 -36.67 0.24 3.37
N ASP A 382 -37.14 0.53 4.60
CA ASP A 382 -37.02 1.82 5.24
C ASP A 382 -36.37 1.68 6.63
N ALA A 383 -35.36 2.50 6.89
CA ALA A 383 -34.68 2.57 8.19
C ALA A 383 -35.60 3.06 9.32
N ALA A 384 -36.63 3.84 9.01
CA ALA A 384 -37.64 4.30 9.97
C ALA A 384 -38.72 3.23 10.27
N LYS A 385 -38.70 2.10 9.55
CA LYS A 385 -39.70 1.03 9.71
C LYS A 385 -39.06 -0.34 9.58
N VAL A 386 -38.29 -0.74 10.59
CA VAL A 386 -37.58 -2.02 10.64
C VAL A 386 -38.48 -3.06 11.29
N THR A 387 -38.86 -4.09 10.54
CA THR A 387 -39.75 -5.16 10.99
C THR A 387 -39.16 -6.55 10.84
N THR A 388 -38.03 -6.68 10.15
CA THR A 388 -37.32 -7.94 9.93
C THR A 388 -35.85 -7.81 10.34
N ASP A 389 -35.20 -8.93 10.56
CA ASP A 389 -33.83 -8.97 11.00
C ASP A 389 -32.86 -8.26 10.06
N LEU A 390 -31.81 -7.70 10.64
CA LEU A 390 -30.75 -6.96 9.94
C LEU A 390 -29.56 -7.88 9.60
N ASN A 391 -28.86 -7.54 8.55
CA ASN A 391 -27.63 -8.21 8.12
C ASN A 391 -26.42 -7.33 8.46
N LEU A 392 -25.71 -7.62 9.55
CA LEU A 392 -24.67 -6.78 10.11
C LEU A 392 -23.28 -7.32 9.76
N PRO A 393 -22.54 -6.71 8.81
CA PRO A 393 -21.22 -7.18 8.45
C PRO A 393 -20.28 -7.14 9.66
N GLN A 394 -19.45 -8.17 9.84
CA GLN A 394 -18.40 -8.22 10.85
C GLN A 394 -17.04 -7.75 10.31
N SER A 395 -16.95 -7.55 9.00
CA SER A 395 -15.79 -7.00 8.33
C SER A 395 -16.19 -6.30 7.04
N MET A 396 -15.46 -5.28 6.66
CA MET A 396 -15.53 -4.69 5.32
C MET A 396 -14.24 -5.04 4.60
N SER A 397 -14.32 -5.52 3.35
CA SER A 397 -13.11 -5.62 2.53
C SER A 397 -12.67 -4.22 2.17
N SER A 398 -11.54 -3.79 2.74
CA SER A 398 -10.92 -2.56 2.33
C SER A 398 -10.44 -2.67 0.88
N SER A 399 -10.30 -1.54 0.20
CA SER A 399 -9.63 -1.44 -1.10
C SER A 399 -8.15 -1.89 -1.02
N VAL A 400 -7.60 -2.01 0.18
CA VAL A 400 -6.31 -2.63 0.48
C VAL A 400 -6.54 -4.13 0.63
N LYS A 401 -6.12 -4.91 -0.35
CA LYS A 401 -6.37 -6.38 -0.49
C LYS A 401 -6.04 -7.25 0.73
N THR A 402 -5.57 -6.69 1.82
CA THR A 402 -5.04 -7.41 2.99
C THR A 402 -5.34 -6.77 4.34
N ALA A 403 -5.95 -5.58 4.39
CA ALA A 403 -6.44 -5.00 5.64
C ALA A 403 -7.93 -5.29 5.77
N TRP A 404 -8.30 -5.95 6.85
CA TRP A 404 -9.69 -6.24 7.21
C TRP A 404 -10.07 -5.29 8.33
N SER A 405 -11.04 -4.43 8.09
CA SER A 405 -11.66 -3.69 9.19
C SER A 405 -12.63 -4.62 9.88
N ALA A 406 -12.29 -5.08 11.07
CA ALA A 406 -13.24 -5.79 11.92
C ALA A 406 -14.28 -4.80 12.44
N ILE A 407 -15.55 -5.18 12.40
CA ILE A 407 -16.67 -4.37 12.87
C ILE A 407 -17.30 -5.03 14.07
N THR A 408 -17.41 -4.28 15.17
CA THR A 408 -18.22 -4.66 16.32
C THR A 408 -19.47 -3.81 16.40
N TRP A 409 -20.57 -4.41 16.83
CA TRP A 409 -21.88 -3.77 16.88
C TRP A 409 -22.37 -3.64 18.31
N GLU A 410 -22.98 -2.50 18.61
CA GLU A 410 -23.68 -2.22 19.86
C GLU A 410 -25.07 -1.68 19.55
N SER A 411 -26.06 -2.07 20.34
CA SER A 411 -27.43 -1.58 20.30
C SER A 411 -27.71 -0.70 21.50
N SER A 412 -28.37 0.43 21.32
CA SER A 412 -28.83 1.27 22.41
C SER A 412 -29.96 0.63 23.22
N ASP A 413 -30.65 -0.35 22.64
CA ASP A 413 -31.67 -1.16 23.33
C ASP A 413 -31.49 -2.65 22.96
N PRO A 414 -30.70 -3.40 23.77
CA PRO A 414 -30.46 -4.83 23.53
C PRO A 414 -31.69 -5.71 23.66
N ASP A 415 -32.79 -5.23 24.29
CA ASP A 415 -34.04 -5.98 24.37
C ASP A 415 -34.87 -5.85 23.07
N VAL A 416 -34.55 -4.89 22.20
CA VAL A 416 -35.19 -4.69 20.90
C VAL A 416 -34.35 -5.28 19.77
N ILE A 417 -33.03 -5.10 19.81
CA ILE A 417 -32.12 -5.64 18.80
C ILE A 417 -31.00 -6.39 19.49
N THR A 418 -30.99 -7.72 19.34
CA THR A 418 -29.88 -8.60 19.77
C THR A 418 -29.00 -8.98 18.59
N PHE A 419 -27.81 -9.53 18.88
CA PHE A 419 -26.85 -9.94 17.85
C PHE A 419 -26.59 -11.44 17.92
N GLU A 420 -26.83 -12.14 16.83
CA GLU A 420 -26.55 -13.57 16.68
C GLU A 420 -25.50 -13.83 15.61
N ASP A 421 -24.61 -14.80 15.84
CA ASP A 421 -23.65 -15.26 14.85
C ASP A 421 -24.33 -16.19 13.83
N THR A 422 -24.18 -15.89 12.54
CA THR A 422 -24.80 -16.68 11.46
C THR A 422 -23.94 -17.82 10.94
N GLY A 423 -22.73 -18.01 11.48
CA GLY A 423 -21.78 -19.05 11.08
C GLY A 423 -20.73 -19.29 12.16
N TYR A 424 -19.76 -20.16 11.90
CA TYR A 424 -18.76 -20.67 12.85
C TYR A 424 -17.82 -19.61 13.49
N GLY A 425 -18.35 -18.44 13.91
CA GLY A 425 -17.59 -17.43 14.66
C GLY A 425 -16.42 -16.79 13.89
N THR A 426 -16.46 -16.81 12.55
CA THR A 426 -15.41 -16.21 11.71
C THR A 426 -15.86 -14.85 11.20
N LEU A 427 -14.95 -13.90 11.09
CA LEU A 427 -15.17 -12.55 10.54
C LEU A 427 -15.76 -12.53 9.11
N ASN A 428 -15.84 -13.68 8.45
CA ASN A 428 -16.34 -13.82 7.08
C ASN A 428 -17.87 -13.91 6.99
N TYR A 429 -18.57 -14.08 8.12
CA TYR A 429 -20.04 -14.18 8.15
C TYR A 429 -20.61 -12.95 8.85
N PRO A 430 -21.71 -12.35 8.34
CA PRO A 430 -22.36 -11.23 9.00
C PRO A 430 -23.00 -11.71 10.32
N LYS A 431 -23.13 -10.79 11.27
CA LYS A 431 -24.04 -11.00 12.41
C LYS A 431 -25.46 -10.75 11.96
N LYS A 432 -26.40 -11.48 12.58
CA LYS A 432 -27.80 -11.22 12.45
C LYS A 432 -28.22 -10.25 13.55
N GLY A 433 -28.74 -9.08 13.18
CA GLY A 433 -29.42 -8.19 14.12
C GLY A 433 -30.86 -8.66 14.27
N VAL A 434 -31.14 -9.45 15.29
CA VAL A 434 -32.47 -10.04 15.53
C VAL A 434 -33.39 -8.99 16.12
N ILE A 435 -34.52 -8.74 15.46
CA ILE A 435 -35.53 -7.77 15.90
C ILE A 435 -36.51 -8.47 16.82
N HIS A 436 -36.70 -7.94 18.02
CA HIS A 436 -37.71 -8.33 19.00
C HIS A 436 -38.84 -7.28 19.00
N PRO A 437 -39.98 -7.57 18.32
CA PRO A 437 -41.06 -6.61 18.20
C PRO A 437 -41.63 -6.20 19.54
N ARG A 438 -41.93 -4.89 19.68
CA ARG A 438 -42.64 -4.30 20.83
C ARG A 438 -44.00 -3.76 20.42
N PRO A 439 -44.93 -3.55 21.37
CA PRO A 439 -46.25 -2.98 21.09
C PRO A 439 -46.18 -1.53 20.56
N ASP A 440 -45.14 -0.79 21.01
CA ASP A 440 -44.93 0.62 20.67
C ASP A 440 -43.70 0.77 19.77
N ASP A 441 -43.76 1.76 18.89
CA ASP A 441 -42.61 2.14 18.06
C ASP A 441 -41.44 2.60 18.94
N THR A 442 -40.29 1.99 18.76
CA THR A 442 -39.09 2.25 19.56
C THR A 442 -37.95 2.62 18.64
N GLU A 443 -37.32 3.76 18.90
CA GLU A 443 -36.11 4.19 18.20
C GLU A 443 -34.88 3.51 18.81
N VAL A 444 -34.08 2.83 17.98
CA VAL A 444 -32.86 2.13 18.41
C VAL A 444 -31.67 2.62 17.58
N THR A 445 -30.63 3.05 18.26
CA THR A 445 -29.36 3.40 17.62
C THR A 445 -28.45 2.19 17.58
N LEU A 446 -27.99 1.81 16.37
CA LEU A 446 -26.93 0.84 16.19
C LEU A 446 -25.58 1.55 16.00
N THR A 447 -24.60 1.18 16.80
CA THR A 447 -23.24 1.71 16.71
C THR A 447 -22.30 0.64 16.13
N ALA A 448 -21.67 0.96 14.99
CA ALA A 448 -20.64 0.14 14.38
C ALA A 448 -19.27 0.72 14.73
N THR A 449 -18.43 -0.08 15.41
CA THR A 449 -17.05 0.31 15.72
C THR A 449 -16.09 -0.47 14.84
N PHE A 450 -15.30 0.25 14.05
CA PHE A 450 -14.28 -0.31 13.16
C PHE A 450 -12.95 -0.43 13.89
N LYS A 451 -12.29 -1.59 13.74
CA LYS A 451 -10.93 -1.84 14.24
C LYS A 451 -10.09 -2.45 13.14
N ALA A 452 -8.87 -1.94 12.98
CA ALA A 452 -7.87 -2.61 12.16
C ALA A 452 -7.44 -3.93 12.84
N ASN A 453 -7.43 -5.03 12.07
CA ASN A 453 -6.90 -6.33 12.52
C ASN A 453 -5.51 -6.53 11.95
#